data_0df00d4ec062eaf71e07b00cf98ed633
#
_entry.id   0df00d4ec062eaf71e07b00cf98ed633
#
_cell.length_a   1.000
_cell.length_b   1.000
_cell.length_c   1.000
_cell.angle_alpha   90.00
_cell.angle_beta   90.00
_cell.angle_gamma   90.00
#
_symmetry.space_group_name_H-M   'P 1'
#
loop_
_entity.id
_entity.type
_entity.pdbx_description
1 polymer ?
#
loop_
_entity_poly.entity_id
_entity_poly.type
_entity_poly.pdbx_seq_one_letter_code
_entity_poly.pdbx_strand_id
1 'polypeptide(L)'
;QVVDLLSYLRLLRNRYDDDALLTVLASPFVGVSNDALAIVREASRKRPVFTAIERSFPAALPNRDARLLRAFRQRFNKLVAVSARLSLELLCEHVLVAHDYDIAVLARDDGTRRYANLRKLGRLARSYEELRGADLEGFISFVADQAAAGARESDAVAEEEGSDAVRLLTIHAAKGLEFKVV
;
A
#
# COMPACT_ATOMS: atom_id res chain seq x y z
N GLN A 1 -5.48 0.99 -2.66
CA GLN A 1 -4.71 -0.08 -2.01
C GLN A 1 -3.22 0.00 -2.41
N VAL A 2 -2.94 0.06 -3.72
CA VAL A 2 -1.54 0.23 -4.19
C VAL A 2 -0.95 1.53 -3.65
N VAL A 3 -1.71 2.63 -3.70
CA VAL A 3 -1.31 3.93 -3.13
C VAL A 3 -1.03 3.81 -1.63
N ASP A 4 -1.87 3.09 -0.88
CA ASP A 4 -1.69 2.93 0.57
C ASP A 4 -0.39 2.16 0.88
N LEU A 5 -0.11 1.09 0.12
CA LEU A 5 1.13 0.33 0.27
C LEU A 5 2.36 1.17 -0.11
N LEU A 6 2.31 1.91 -1.22
CA LEU A 6 3.40 2.82 -1.60
C LEU A 6 3.62 3.91 -0.55
N SER A 7 2.54 4.47 0.02
CA SER A 7 2.65 5.43 1.12
C SER A 7 3.30 4.80 2.36
N TYR A 8 2.99 3.53 2.65
CA TYR A 8 3.65 2.82 3.75
C TYR A 8 5.15 2.63 3.48
N LEU A 9 5.53 2.26 2.26
CA LEU A 9 6.94 2.14 1.85
C LEU A 9 7.68 3.50 1.94
N ARG A 10 7.03 4.60 1.54
CA ARG A 10 7.56 5.97 1.74
C ARG A 10 7.81 6.27 3.22
N LEU A 11 6.91 5.87 4.11
CA LEU A 11 7.10 6.04 5.56
C LEU A 11 8.28 5.23 6.10
N LEU A 12 8.51 4.01 5.61
CA LEU A 12 9.67 3.21 5.99
C LEU A 12 10.97 3.89 5.58
N ARG A 13 10.96 4.61 4.47
CA ARG A 13 12.10 5.41 3.98
C ARG A 13 12.24 6.73 4.77
N ASN A 14 11.14 7.43 5.00
CA ASN A 14 11.09 8.68 5.75
C ASN A 14 9.81 8.79 6.58
N ARG A 15 9.91 8.54 7.89
CA ARG A 15 8.76 8.61 8.81
C ARG A 15 8.14 10.00 8.94
N TYR A 16 8.85 11.04 8.50
CA TYR A 16 8.41 12.43 8.56
C TYR A 16 7.77 12.92 7.26
N ASP A 17 7.42 12.01 6.36
CA ASP A 17 6.58 12.28 5.19
C ASP A 17 5.12 12.38 5.65
N ASP A 18 4.64 13.61 5.84
CA ASP A 18 3.31 13.89 6.38
C ASP A 18 2.20 13.36 5.48
N ASP A 19 2.32 13.49 4.14
CA ASP A 19 1.31 13.02 3.19
C ASP A 19 1.20 11.50 3.22
N ALA A 20 2.35 10.82 3.23
CA ALA A 20 2.40 9.36 3.34
C ALA A 20 1.82 8.89 4.68
N LEU A 21 2.15 9.57 5.79
CA LEU A 21 1.64 9.23 7.12
C LEU A 21 0.12 9.37 7.19
N LEU A 22 -0.42 10.52 6.78
CA LEU A 22 -1.86 10.77 6.83
C LEU A 22 -2.62 9.77 5.95
N THR A 23 -2.08 9.45 4.76
CA THR A 23 -2.65 8.42 3.88
C THR A 23 -2.70 7.05 4.57
N VAL A 24 -1.62 6.61 5.20
CA VAL A 24 -1.56 5.32 5.90
C VAL A 24 -2.49 5.30 7.10
N LEU A 25 -2.52 6.37 7.90
CA LEU A 25 -3.38 6.45 9.09
C LEU A 25 -4.88 6.42 8.73
N ALA A 26 -5.27 7.08 7.63
CA ALA A 26 -6.65 7.06 7.13
C ALA A 26 -7.04 5.73 6.46
N SER A 27 -6.06 5.00 5.91
CA SER A 27 -6.28 3.76 5.18
C SER A 27 -6.64 2.59 6.11
N PRO A 28 -7.06 1.43 5.54
CA PRO A 28 -7.29 0.21 6.32
C PRO A 28 -6.05 -0.35 7.04
N PHE A 29 -4.86 0.16 6.79
CA PHE A 29 -3.68 -0.18 7.61
C PHE A 29 -3.87 0.19 9.08
N VAL A 30 -4.58 1.30 9.35
CA VAL A 30 -4.80 1.81 10.70
C VAL A 30 -6.27 2.12 10.96
N GLY A 31 -6.93 2.87 10.07
CA GLY A 31 -8.34 3.18 10.13
C GLY A 31 -8.71 4.15 11.26
N VAL A 32 -7.87 5.15 11.52
CA VAL A 32 -8.21 6.22 12.46
C VAL A 32 -9.26 7.16 11.89
N SER A 33 -10.03 7.79 12.76
CA SER A 33 -11.05 8.77 12.36
C SER A 33 -10.44 10.07 11.82
N ASN A 34 -11.21 10.81 11.02
CA ASN A 34 -10.78 12.11 10.52
C ASN A 34 -10.53 13.10 11.67
N ASP A 35 -11.32 13.03 12.74
CA ASP A 35 -11.13 13.85 13.93
C ASP A 35 -9.79 13.56 14.61
N ALA A 36 -9.43 12.27 14.69
CA ALA A 36 -8.12 11.89 15.24
C ALA A 36 -6.97 12.39 14.37
N LEU A 37 -7.11 12.36 13.03
CA LEU A 37 -6.11 12.94 12.12
C LEU A 37 -5.94 14.44 12.36
N ALA A 38 -7.05 15.18 12.51
CA ALA A 38 -7.02 16.61 12.79
C ALA A 38 -6.32 16.90 14.14
N ILE A 39 -6.65 16.15 15.21
CA ILE A 39 -6.04 16.27 16.52
C ILE A 39 -4.52 16.01 16.46
N VAL A 40 -4.10 14.95 15.76
CA VAL A 40 -2.67 14.61 15.61
C VAL A 40 -1.94 15.70 14.81
N ARG A 41 -2.57 16.21 13.75
CA ARG A 41 -2.02 17.30 12.93
C ARG A 41 -1.87 18.57 13.74
N GLU A 42 -2.86 18.97 14.50
CA GLU A 42 -2.81 20.14 15.38
C GLU A 42 -1.73 20.00 16.46
N ALA A 43 -1.65 18.83 17.10
CA ALA A 43 -0.66 18.54 18.14
C ALA A 43 0.79 18.57 17.62
N SER A 44 1.00 18.29 16.34
CA SER A 44 2.33 18.39 15.72
C SER A 44 2.80 19.84 15.56
N ARG A 45 1.86 20.78 15.55
CA ARG A 45 2.08 22.21 15.31
C ARG A 45 2.75 22.42 13.93
N LYS A 46 3.94 23.02 13.91
CA LYS A 46 4.73 23.24 12.68
C LYS A 46 5.78 22.14 12.42
N ARG A 47 5.77 21.06 13.20
CA ARG A 47 6.68 19.93 13.04
C ARG A 47 6.03 18.82 12.21
N PRO A 48 6.81 17.85 11.70
CA PRO A 48 6.25 16.67 11.04
C PRO A 48 5.23 15.95 11.94
N VAL A 49 4.14 15.48 11.34
CA VAL A 49 2.98 14.90 12.05
C VAL A 49 3.39 13.71 12.92
N PHE A 50 4.34 12.90 12.47
CA PHE A 50 4.81 11.73 13.22
C PHE A 50 5.32 12.10 14.62
N THR A 51 5.86 13.31 14.81
CA THR A 51 6.38 13.77 16.12
C THR A 51 5.29 13.83 17.19
N ALA A 52 4.02 14.02 16.80
CA ALA A 52 2.88 14.06 17.73
C ALA A 52 2.49 12.68 18.26
N ILE A 53 2.95 11.60 17.62
CA ILE A 53 2.66 10.21 18.01
C ILE A 53 3.93 9.42 18.37
N GLU A 54 5.11 10.00 18.21
CA GLU A 54 6.39 9.30 18.37
C GLU A 54 6.66 8.89 19.83
N ARG A 55 6.45 9.78 20.78
CA ARG A 55 6.74 9.56 22.21
C ARG A 55 5.46 9.42 23.04
N SER A 56 4.54 10.32 22.84
CA SER A 56 3.27 10.40 23.56
C SER A 56 2.13 10.66 22.59
N PHE A 57 0.89 10.40 23.01
CA PHE A 57 -0.30 10.69 22.22
C PHE A 57 -1.00 11.94 22.78
N PRO A 58 -1.61 12.78 21.92
CA PRO A 58 -2.43 13.89 22.38
C PRO A 58 -3.54 13.40 23.31
N ALA A 59 -3.73 14.10 24.44
CA ALA A 59 -4.73 13.71 25.43
C ALA A 59 -6.20 13.80 24.91
N ALA A 60 -6.44 14.63 23.90
CA ALA A 60 -7.73 14.81 23.27
C ALA A 60 -8.13 13.65 22.32
N LEU A 61 -7.24 12.68 22.06
CA LEU A 61 -7.54 11.56 21.15
C LEU A 61 -8.63 10.65 21.75
N PRO A 62 -9.63 10.25 20.94
CA PRO A 62 -10.58 9.22 21.33
C PRO A 62 -9.84 7.92 21.71
N ASN A 63 -10.33 7.21 22.71
CA ASN A 63 -9.70 5.98 23.21
C ASN A 63 -9.50 4.90 22.11
N ARG A 64 -10.44 4.80 21.16
CA ARG A 64 -10.32 3.90 20.02
C ARG A 64 -9.11 4.26 19.16
N ASP A 65 -9.03 5.52 18.75
CA ASP A 65 -7.98 5.99 17.84
C ASP A 65 -6.60 5.98 18.52
N ALA A 66 -6.54 6.31 19.81
CA ALA A 66 -5.31 6.19 20.59
C ALA A 66 -4.79 4.74 20.65
N ARG A 67 -5.67 3.73 20.72
CA ARG A 67 -5.29 2.31 20.64
C ARG A 67 -4.76 1.94 19.25
N LEU A 68 -5.44 2.38 18.18
CA LEU A 68 -5.03 2.14 16.80
C LEU A 68 -3.67 2.76 16.51
N LEU A 69 -3.44 4.01 16.90
CA LEU A 69 -2.16 4.69 16.73
C LEU A 69 -1.03 4.02 17.52
N ARG A 70 -1.31 3.52 18.72
CA ARG A 70 -0.33 2.77 19.52
C ARG A 70 0.06 1.47 18.84
N ALA A 71 -0.91 0.72 18.34
CA ALA A 71 -0.68 -0.52 17.59
C ALA A 71 0.11 -0.26 16.30
N PHE A 72 -0.28 0.78 15.54
CA PHE A 72 0.45 1.21 14.36
C PHE A 72 1.91 1.53 14.68
N ARG A 73 2.18 2.40 15.64
CA ARG A 73 3.54 2.79 16.03
C ARG A 73 4.39 1.58 16.41
N GLN A 74 3.83 0.64 17.15
CA GLN A 74 4.55 -0.57 17.56
C GLN A 74 4.90 -1.47 16.35
N ARG A 75 3.95 -1.69 15.44
CA ARG A 75 4.14 -2.47 14.22
C ARG A 75 5.13 -1.79 13.27
N PHE A 76 4.96 -0.48 13.07
CA PHE A 76 5.84 0.34 12.25
C PHE A 76 7.30 0.28 12.72
N ASN A 77 7.55 0.47 14.01
CA ASN A 77 8.92 0.41 14.56
C ASN A 77 9.56 -0.98 14.38
N LYS A 78 8.78 -2.07 14.50
CA LYS A 78 9.26 -3.42 14.22
C LYS A 78 9.64 -3.59 12.74
N LEU A 79 8.83 -3.07 11.83
CA LEU A 79 9.09 -3.13 10.39
C LEU A 79 10.34 -2.30 10.03
N VAL A 80 10.49 -1.09 10.56
CA VAL A 80 11.69 -0.27 10.36
C VAL A 80 12.95 -1.02 10.79
N ALA A 81 12.92 -1.76 11.91
CA ALA A 81 14.08 -2.49 12.41
C ALA A 81 14.56 -3.62 11.48
N VAL A 82 13.67 -4.16 10.65
CA VAL A 82 13.98 -5.28 9.73
C VAL A 82 14.03 -4.88 8.27
N SER A 83 13.47 -3.72 7.89
CA SER A 83 13.27 -3.29 6.51
C SER A 83 14.54 -3.35 5.65
N ALA A 84 15.68 -2.94 6.20
CA ALA A 84 16.96 -2.94 5.49
C ALA A 84 17.54 -4.36 5.19
N ARG A 85 16.93 -5.42 5.75
CA ARG A 85 17.38 -6.81 5.60
C ARG A 85 16.48 -7.63 4.70
N LEU A 86 15.37 -7.07 4.29
CA LEU A 86 14.37 -7.73 3.45
C LEU A 86 14.56 -7.32 2.00
N SER A 87 14.29 -8.25 1.07
CA SER A 87 14.07 -7.89 -0.33
C SER A 87 12.84 -6.99 -0.46
N LEU A 88 12.74 -6.23 -1.54
CA LEU A 88 11.61 -5.32 -1.76
C LEU A 88 10.27 -6.08 -1.83
N GLU A 89 10.25 -7.28 -2.43
CA GLU A 89 9.05 -8.14 -2.44
C GLU A 89 8.65 -8.55 -1.02
N LEU A 90 9.60 -9.10 -0.24
CA LEU A 90 9.35 -9.51 1.14
C LEU A 90 8.96 -8.33 2.02
N LEU A 91 9.51 -7.14 1.79
CA LEU A 91 9.12 -5.93 2.51
C LEU A 91 7.65 -5.58 2.26
N CYS A 92 7.20 -5.63 1.00
CA CYS A 92 5.79 -5.45 0.66
C CYS A 92 4.90 -6.46 1.39
N GLU A 93 5.26 -7.74 1.38
CA GLU A 93 4.50 -8.81 2.06
C GLU A 93 4.45 -8.60 3.58
N HIS A 94 5.60 -8.29 4.20
CA HIS A 94 5.67 -8.04 5.64
C HIS A 94 4.81 -6.84 6.08
N VAL A 95 4.77 -5.78 5.27
CA VAL A 95 3.89 -4.63 5.53
C VAL A 95 2.43 -5.04 5.53
N LEU A 96 2.00 -5.82 4.53
CA LEU A 96 0.61 -6.28 4.42
C LEU A 96 0.21 -7.17 5.61
N VAL A 97 1.02 -8.18 5.90
CA VAL A 97 0.75 -9.17 6.96
C VAL A 97 0.80 -8.54 8.36
N ALA A 98 1.77 -7.65 8.62
CA ALA A 98 1.91 -7.01 9.93
C ALA A 98 0.68 -6.20 10.36
N HIS A 99 -0.16 -5.80 9.41
CA HIS A 99 -1.35 -4.99 9.65
C HIS A 99 -2.66 -5.71 9.30
N ASP A 100 -2.62 -6.99 8.98
CA ASP A 100 -3.80 -7.74 8.49
C ASP A 100 -4.48 -7.02 7.30
N TYR A 101 -3.67 -6.27 6.51
CA TYR A 101 -4.17 -5.43 5.43
C TYR A 101 -4.69 -6.26 4.26
N ASP A 102 -4.09 -7.39 3.98
CA ASP A 102 -4.52 -8.39 3.03
C ASP A 102 -5.94 -8.87 3.34
N ILE A 103 -6.23 -9.22 4.60
CA ILE A 103 -7.56 -9.61 5.08
C ILE A 103 -8.55 -8.45 4.92
N ALA A 104 -8.13 -7.23 5.33
CA ALA A 104 -8.97 -6.05 5.22
C ALA A 104 -9.32 -5.68 3.77
N VAL A 105 -8.43 -5.95 2.83
CA VAL A 105 -8.65 -5.75 1.39
C VAL A 105 -9.57 -6.84 0.83
N LEU A 106 -9.34 -8.12 1.15
CA LEU A 106 -10.13 -9.25 0.67
C LEU A 106 -11.60 -9.17 1.15
N ALA A 107 -11.84 -8.57 2.30
CA ALA A 107 -13.20 -8.37 2.84
C ALA A 107 -14.03 -7.28 2.13
N ARG A 108 -13.45 -6.58 1.15
CA ARG A 108 -14.15 -5.50 0.42
C ARG A 108 -14.72 -6.00 -0.91
N ASP A 109 -15.64 -5.19 -1.47
CA ASP A 109 -16.09 -5.38 -2.84
C ASP A 109 -14.88 -5.40 -3.78
N ASP A 110 -14.87 -6.33 -4.74
CA ASP A 110 -13.71 -6.60 -5.60
C ASP A 110 -12.41 -6.96 -4.85
N GLY A 111 -12.52 -7.53 -3.65
CA GLY A 111 -11.38 -7.81 -2.78
C GLY A 111 -10.30 -8.66 -3.44
N THR A 112 -10.70 -9.70 -4.18
CA THR A 112 -9.79 -10.57 -4.93
C THR A 112 -8.96 -9.79 -5.96
N ARG A 113 -9.61 -8.94 -6.77
CA ARG A 113 -8.93 -8.09 -7.77
C ARG A 113 -7.98 -7.10 -7.09
N ARG A 114 -8.43 -6.49 -6.00
CA ARG A 114 -7.63 -5.55 -5.21
C ARG A 114 -6.39 -6.22 -4.62
N TYR A 115 -6.54 -7.42 -4.10
CA TYR A 115 -5.41 -8.20 -3.58
C TYR A 115 -4.45 -8.64 -4.69
N ALA A 116 -4.97 -9.04 -5.86
CA ALA A 116 -4.15 -9.36 -7.02
C ALA A 116 -3.25 -8.17 -7.44
N ASN A 117 -3.77 -6.93 -7.38
CA ASN A 117 -2.98 -5.73 -7.67
C ASN A 117 -1.84 -5.50 -6.64
N LEU A 118 -2.08 -5.79 -5.35
CA LEU A 118 -1.02 -5.75 -4.34
C LEU A 118 0.06 -6.81 -4.61
N ARG A 119 -0.34 -8.03 -4.96
CA ARG A 119 0.60 -9.10 -5.33
C ARG A 119 1.39 -8.75 -6.60
N LYS A 120 0.77 -8.06 -7.56
CA LYS A 120 1.45 -7.57 -8.76
C LYS A 120 2.52 -6.55 -8.40
N LEU A 121 2.25 -5.63 -7.46
CA LEU A 121 3.25 -4.68 -6.98
C LEU A 121 4.44 -5.39 -6.32
N GLY A 122 4.20 -6.46 -5.53
CA GLY A 122 5.26 -7.28 -4.95
C GLY A 122 6.15 -7.93 -6.01
N ARG A 123 5.54 -8.54 -7.05
CA ARG A 123 6.30 -9.10 -8.18
C ARG A 123 7.11 -8.03 -8.95
N LEU A 124 6.52 -6.84 -9.13
CA LEU A 124 7.21 -5.71 -9.76
C LEU A 124 8.42 -5.27 -8.92
N ALA A 125 8.27 -5.26 -7.59
CA ALA A 125 9.36 -4.95 -6.67
C ALA A 125 10.52 -5.96 -6.80
N ARG A 126 10.21 -7.26 -6.92
CA ARG A 126 11.19 -8.31 -7.18
C ARG A 126 11.92 -8.08 -8.50
N SER A 127 11.19 -7.90 -9.61
CA SER A 127 11.80 -7.67 -10.93
C SER A 127 12.65 -6.39 -10.95
N TYR A 128 12.22 -5.34 -10.25
CA TYR A 128 13.01 -4.12 -10.09
C TYR A 128 14.33 -4.40 -9.36
N GLU A 129 14.26 -5.12 -8.24
CA GLU A 129 15.44 -5.46 -7.43
C GLU A 129 16.45 -6.33 -8.18
N GLU A 130 15.97 -7.31 -8.97
CA GLU A 130 16.82 -8.16 -9.83
C GLU A 130 17.61 -7.36 -10.86
N LEU A 131 17.05 -6.24 -11.37
CA LEU A 131 17.67 -5.42 -12.41
C LEU A 131 18.50 -4.25 -11.86
N ARG A 132 18.11 -3.69 -10.71
CA ARG A 132 18.64 -2.41 -10.20
C ARG A 132 19.18 -2.48 -8.77
N GLY A 133 19.02 -3.64 -8.11
CA GLY A 133 19.40 -3.81 -6.71
C GLY A 133 18.33 -3.37 -5.73
N ALA A 134 18.57 -3.63 -4.44
CA ALA A 134 17.66 -3.34 -3.33
C ALA A 134 17.63 -1.82 -3.01
N ASP A 135 16.99 -1.04 -3.87
CA ASP A 135 16.82 0.40 -3.72
C ASP A 135 15.33 0.74 -3.56
N LEU A 136 14.90 0.93 -2.32
CA LEU A 136 13.50 1.26 -2.00
C LEU A 136 13.08 2.62 -2.56
N GLU A 137 13.95 3.63 -2.54
CA GLU A 137 13.63 4.96 -3.05
C GLU A 137 13.48 4.95 -4.57
N GLY A 138 14.41 4.33 -5.25
CA GLY A 138 14.34 4.14 -6.70
C GLY A 138 13.13 3.31 -7.13
N PHE A 139 12.74 2.30 -6.36
CA PHE A 139 11.52 1.54 -6.63
C PHE A 139 10.25 2.39 -6.49
N ILE A 140 10.14 3.20 -5.44
CA ILE A 140 8.99 4.10 -5.24
C ILE A 140 8.90 5.10 -6.40
N SER A 141 10.03 5.71 -6.80
CA SER A 141 10.10 6.63 -7.93
C SER A 141 9.72 5.94 -9.24
N PHE A 142 10.24 4.75 -9.49
CA PHE A 142 9.93 3.95 -10.67
C PHE A 142 8.43 3.69 -10.80
N VAL A 143 7.75 3.30 -9.71
CA VAL A 143 6.29 3.06 -9.73
C VAL A 143 5.52 4.36 -9.97
N ALA A 144 5.97 5.48 -9.39
CA ALA A 144 5.36 6.80 -9.61
C ALA A 144 5.48 7.24 -11.07
N ASP A 145 6.66 7.06 -11.69
CA ASP A 145 6.92 7.40 -13.09
C ASP A 145 6.08 6.53 -14.04
N GLN A 146 5.95 5.24 -13.75
CA GLN A 146 5.08 4.33 -14.50
C GLN A 146 3.60 4.78 -14.45
N ALA A 147 3.12 5.20 -13.29
CA ALA A 147 1.78 5.72 -13.13
C ALA A 147 1.58 7.04 -13.89
N ALA A 148 2.57 7.94 -13.84
CA ALA A 148 2.54 9.23 -14.52
C ALA A 148 2.61 9.09 -16.06
N ALA A 149 3.36 8.10 -16.57
CA ALA A 149 3.46 7.81 -17.99
C ALA A 149 2.15 7.26 -18.60
N GLY A 150 1.10 7.10 -17.76
CA GLY A 150 -0.19 6.57 -18.22
C GLY A 150 -0.09 5.14 -18.73
N ALA A 151 0.95 4.41 -18.34
CA ALA A 151 0.98 2.97 -18.53
C ALA A 151 -0.22 2.38 -17.80
N ARG A 152 -1.37 2.30 -18.51
CA ARG A 152 -2.54 1.56 -18.08
C ARG A 152 -2.13 0.10 -18.01
N GLU A 153 -1.51 -0.29 -16.90
CA GLU A 153 -1.53 -1.69 -16.57
C GLU A 153 -3.02 -2.04 -16.44
N SER A 154 -3.50 -2.83 -17.40
CA SER A 154 -4.83 -3.44 -17.28
C SER A 154 -4.92 -3.98 -15.85
N ASP A 155 -5.95 -3.55 -15.11
CA ASP A 155 -6.25 -4.13 -13.80
C ASP A 155 -6.02 -5.62 -13.90
N ALA A 156 -5.23 -6.18 -12.99
CA ALA A 156 -4.97 -7.61 -13.02
C ALA A 156 -6.31 -8.32 -12.89
N VAL A 157 -6.82 -8.75 -14.02
CA VAL A 157 -7.93 -9.68 -14.03
C VAL A 157 -7.35 -10.91 -13.34
N ALA A 158 -7.98 -11.33 -12.25
CA ALA A 158 -7.75 -12.68 -11.73
C ALA A 158 -8.24 -13.62 -12.82
N GLU A 159 -7.37 -13.97 -13.75
CA GLU A 159 -7.62 -15.06 -14.69
C GLU A 159 -7.55 -16.33 -13.85
N GLU A 160 -8.69 -16.74 -13.33
CA GLU A 160 -8.92 -18.15 -13.09
C GLU A 160 -8.97 -18.79 -14.48
N GLU A 161 -7.89 -19.43 -14.88
CA GLU A 161 -7.92 -20.38 -15.99
C GLU A 161 -9.03 -21.39 -15.69
N GLY A 162 -10.18 -21.23 -16.37
CA GLY A 162 -11.34 -22.13 -16.20
C GLY A 162 -12.64 -21.48 -15.76
N SER A 163 -12.70 -20.15 -15.56
CA SER A 163 -13.99 -19.49 -15.29
C SER A 163 -14.90 -19.53 -16.52
N ASP A 164 -16.12 -20.06 -16.35
CA ASP A 164 -17.18 -20.02 -17.37
C ASP A 164 -17.72 -18.59 -17.46
N ALA A 165 -17.00 -17.74 -18.20
CA ALA A 165 -17.30 -16.31 -18.32
C ALA A 165 -17.30 -15.84 -19.78
N VAL A 166 -18.24 -14.97 -20.12
CA VAL A 166 -18.28 -14.27 -21.41
C VAL A 166 -17.28 -13.12 -21.38
N ARG A 167 -16.33 -13.11 -22.32
CA ARG A 167 -15.31 -12.06 -22.44
C ARG A 167 -15.76 -10.99 -23.44
N LEU A 168 -15.87 -9.76 -23.00
CA LEU A 168 -16.09 -8.59 -23.86
C LEU A 168 -14.76 -7.93 -24.16
N LEU A 169 -14.36 -7.89 -25.42
CA LEU A 169 -13.09 -7.35 -25.88
C LEU A 169 -13.32 -6.31 -26.99
N THR A 170 -12.47 -5.29 -27.05
CA THR A 170 -12.41 -4.45 -28.24
C THR A 170 -11.71 -5.20 -29.38
N ILE A 171 -12.00 -4.83 -30.65
CA ILE A 171 -11.35 -5.42 -31.82
C ILE A 171 -9.82 -5.33 -31.74
N HIS A 172 -9.29 -4.24 -31.19
CA HIS A 172 -7.86 -4.05 -31.00
C HIS A 172 -7.27 -5.00 -29.94
N ALA A 173 -8.01 -5.25 -28.86
CA ALA A 173 -7.59 -6.17 -27.82
C ALA A 173 -7.72 -7.65 -28.24
N ALA A 174 -8.60 -7.95 -29.20
CA ALA A 174 -8.79 -9.27 -29.75
C ALA A 174 -7.82 -9.62 -30.90
N LYS A 175 -7.04 -8.64 -31.41
CA LYS A 175 -6.12 -8.85 -32.54
C LYS A 175 -5.06 -9.89 -32.18
N GLY A 176 -5.02 -10.99 -32.91
CA GLY A 176 -4.08 -12.10 -32.72
C GLY A 176 -4.54 -13.18 -31.74
N LEU A 177 -5.78 -13.09 -31.22
CA LEU A 177 -6.39 -14.13 -30.41
C LEU A 177 -7.35 -14.98 -31.26
N GLU A 178 -7.34 -16.28 -31.02
CA GLU A 178 -8.26 -17.23 -31.65
C GLU A 178 -9.37 -17.60 -30.64
N PHE A 179 -10.63 -17.50 -31.08
CA PHE A 179 -11.80 -17.87 -30.29
C PHE A 179 -12.57 -19.02 -30.95
N LYS A 180 -13.05 -19.96 -30.14
CA LYS A 180 -13.85 -21.09 -30.63
C LYS A 180 -15.23 -20.65 -31.11
N VAL A 181 -15.77 -19.59 -30.58
CA VAL A 181 -17.05 -18.95 -30.93
C VAL A 181 -16.89 -17.44 -30.81
N VAL A 182 -17.37 -16.69 -31.81
CA VAL A 182 -17.37 -15.22 -31.85
C VAL A 182 -18.83 -14.75 -31.95
#